data_8d933d6e92483b856ca0fbce077510e3
#
_entry.id   8d933d6e92483b856ca0fbce077510e3
#
_cell.length_a   1.000
_cell.length_b   1.000
_cell.length_c   1.000
_cell.angle_alpha   90.00
_cell.angle_beta   90.00
_cell.angle_gamma   90.00
#
_symmetry.space_group_name_H-M   'P 1'
#
loop_
_entity.id
_entity.type
_entity.pdbx_description
1 polymer ?
#
loop_
_entity_poly.entity_id
_entity_poly.type
_entity_poly.pdbx_seq_one_letter_code
_entity_poly.pdbx_strand_id
1 'polypeptide(L)'
;LEVSIDEQPFSPIVTPSLENMSELFSDKDADLIVFGHNHTVHMYDDKETIYFNPGSVGLNNGAYASYGLVTINENEFSIERVKVPYDNEEFIAGFDEKQVPAKSLIFDQFL
;
A
#
# COMPACT_ATOMS: atom_id res chain seq x y z
N LEU A 1 24.57 -13.22 -2.69
CA LEU A 1 24.52 -12.48 -1.42
C LEU A 1 23.40 -13.11 -0.60
N GLU A 2 23.76 -13.99 0.33
CA GLU A 2 22.83 -14.43 1.37
C GLU A 2 22.79 -13.34 2.43
N VAL A 3 21.70 -12.61 2.48
CA VAL A 3 21.43 -11.64 3.53
C VAL A 3 20.51 -12.32 4.53
N SER A 4 20.85 -12.29 5.82
CA SER A 4 19.98 -12.79 6.88
C SER A 4 18.65 -12.06 6.87
N ILE A 5 17.56 -12.77 7.18
CA ILE A 5 16.22 -12.15 7.33
C ILE A 5 16.22 -11.02 8.37
N ASP A 6 17.13 -11.08 9.34
CA ASP A 6 17.28 -10.07 10.39
C ASP A 6 18.13 -8.87 9.96
N GLU A 7 18.86 -9.00 8.85
CA GLU A 7 19.59 -7.89 8.23
C GLU A 7 18.69 -7.26 7.16
N GLN A 8 18.18 -6.08 7.43
CA GLN A 8 17.40 -5.36 6.44
C GLN A 8 18.32 -4.91 5.30
N PRO A 9 18.21 -5.50 4.09
CA PRO A 9 19.08 -5.17 2.96
C PRO A 9 18.78 -3.81 2.35
N PHE A 10 17.73 -3.15 2.84
CA PHE A 10 17.26 -1.87 2.35
C PHE A 10 17.34 -0.80 3.46
N SER A 11 17.35 0.43 3.05
CA SER A 11 17.23 1.57 3.96
C SER A 11 16.07 1.39 4.95
N PRO A 12 16.13 2.01 6.14
CA PRO A 12 15.07 1.89 7.13
C PRO A 12 13.70 2.14 6.50
N ILE A 13 12.72 1.30 6.87
CA ILE A 13 11.34 1.51 6.44
C ILE A 13 10.85 2.82 7.06
N VAL A 14 10.41 3.73 6.21
CA VAL A 14 9.85 5.01 6.63
C VAL A 14 8.37 4.84 6.95
N THR A 15 7.97 5.17 8.16
CA THR A 15 6.54 5.17 8.53
C THR A 15 5.82 6.29 7.76
N PRO A 16 4.72 6.00 7.05
CA PRO A 16 3.98 7.01 6.32
C PRO A 16 3.44 8.11 7.24
N SER A 17 3.77 9.35 6.91
CA SER A 17 3.24 10.58 7.48
C SER A 17 3.50 11.72 6.50
N LEU A 18 2.80 12.83 6.64
CA LEU A 18 3.06 13.99 5.78
C LEU A 18 4.52 14.45 5.88
N GLU A 19 5.06 14.56 7.08
CA GLU A 19 6.44 14.98 7.33
C GLU A 19 7.45 14.02 6.68
N ASN A 20 7.30 12.72 6.94
CA ASN A 20 8.20 11.71 6.41
C ASN A 20 8.13 11.59 4.88
N MET A 21 6.95 11.73 4.30
CA MET A 21 6.79 11.70 2.84
C MET A 21 7.40 12.94 2.19
N SER A 22 7.18 14.12 2.75
CA SER A 22 7.76 15.37 2.25
C SER A 22 9.30 15.34 2.31
N GLU A 23 9.87 14.79 3.38
CA GLU A 23 11.32 14.64 3.50
C GLU A 23 11.88 13.61 2.51
N LEU A 24 11.26 12.42 2.46
CA LEU A 24 11.71 11.32 1.60
C LEU A 24 11.72 11.68 0.11
N PHE A 25 10.75 12.46 -0.32
CA PHE A 25 10.58 12.87 -1.72
C PHE A 25 10.93 14.34 -1.97
N SER A 26 11.69 14.96 -1.08
CA SER A 26 12.05 16.38 -1.15
C SER A 26 12.83 16.78 -2.41
N ASP A 27 13.50 15.81 -3.08
CA ASP A 27 14.22 16.01 -4.33
C ASP A 27 13.34 15.81 -5.58
N LYS A 28 12.05 15.51 -5.41
CA LYS A 28 11.12 15.27 -6.51
C LYS A 28 10.25 16.51 -6.75
N ASP A 29 10.23 16.96 -7.98
CA ASP A 29 9.34 18.01 -8.47
C ASP A 29 8.13 17.32 -9.14
N ALA A 30 7.10 17.05 -8.34
CA ALA A 30 5.90 16.36 -8.79
C ALA A 30 4.66 16.81 -8.01
N ASP A 31 3.55 16.99 -8.69
CA ASP A 31 2.27 17.33 -8.08
C ASP A 31 1.62 16.13 -7.37
N LEU A 32 1.92 14.92 -7.84
CA LEU A 32 1.41 13.67 -7.30
C LEU A 32 2.53 12.63 -7.18
N ILE A 33 2.68 12.07 -5.99
CA ILE A 33 3.57 10.93 -5.72
C ILE A 33 2.70 9.77 -5.23
N VAL A 34 2.73 8.67 -5.95
CA VAL A 34 2.05 7.43 -5.59
C VAL A 34 3.07 6.45 -5.03
N PHE A 35 2.78 5.88 -3.87
CA PHE A 35 3.65 4.91 -3.23
C PHE A 35 2.86 3.68 -2.76
N GLY A 36 3.56 2.62 -2.40
CA GLY A 36 2.98 1.35 -1.98
C GLY A 36 3.74 0.74 -0.80
N HIS A 37 3.82 -0.58 -0.78
CA HIS A 37 4.43 -1.42 0.26
C HIS A 37 3.62 -1.47 1.56
N ASN A 38 3.23 -0.35 2.13
CA ASN A 38 2.27 -0.32 3.23
C ASN A 38 0.86 -0.56 2.66
N HIS A 39 0.15 -1.56 3.19
CA HIS A 39 -1.16 -1.96 2.67
C HIS A 39 -2.30 -1.05 3.13
N THR A 40 -2.04 -0.16 4.06
CA THR A 40 -3.01 0.84 4.51
C THR A 40 -3.08 2.00 3.53
N VAL A 41 -4.29 2.48 3.30
CA VAL A 41 -4.49 3.68 2.46
C VAL A 41 -3.99 4.92 3.18
N HIS A 42 -3.20 5.70 2.48
CA HIS A 42 -2.73 7.01 2.95
C HIS A 42 -2.97 8.06 1.89
N MET A 43 -3.34 9.24 2.31
CA MET A 43 -3.39 10.42 1.46
C MET A 43 -2.94 11.62 2.27
N TYR A 44 -1.86 12.24 1.83
CA TYR A 44 -1.30 13.45 2.44
C TYR A 44 -1.19 14.54 1.41
N ASP A 45 -1.46 15.76 1.79
CA ASP A 45 -1.41 16.95 0.94
C ASP A 45 -0.61 18.04 1.68
N ASP A 46 0.54 18.41 1.16
CA ASP A 46 1.34 19.53 1.68
C ASP A 46 1.08 20.85 0.94
N LYS A 47 0.05 20.88 0.09
CA LYS A 47 -0.37 21.97 -0.79
C LYS A 47 0.46 22.18 -2.05
N GLU A 48 1.59 21.51 -2.16
CA GLU A 48 2.42 21.48 -3.36
C GLU A 48 2.37 20.10 -4.01
N THR A 49 2.41 19.05 -3.19
CA THR A 49 2.42 17.66 -3.63
C THR A 49 1.39 16.84 -2.85
N ILE A 50 0.66 16.00 -3.55
CA ILE A 50 -0.18 14.95 -2.94
C ILE A 50 0.60 13.64 -2.91
N TYR A 51 0.64 13.00 -1.75
CA TYR A 51 1.25 11.68 -1.53
C TYR A 51 0.13 10.67 -1.31
N PHE A 52 0.00 9.70 -2.20
CA PHE A 52 -1.11 8.77 -2.20
C PHE A 52 -0.66 7.31 -2.22
N ASN A 53 -1.12 6.54 -1.24
CA ASN A 53 -1.04 5.10 -1.24
C ASN A 53 -2.46 4.53 -1.35
N PRO A 54 -2.82 3.85 -2.45
CA PRO A 54 -4.17 3.32 -2.65
C PRO A 54 -4.49 2.08 -1.78
N GLY A 55 -3.53 1.58 -1.02
CA GLY A 55 -3.68 0.36 -0.24
C GLY A 55 -3.35 -0.90 -1.01
N SER A 56 -4.08 -1.98 -0.75
CA SER A 56 -3.85 -3.29 -1.35
C SER A 56 -5.09 -3.83 -2.05
N VAL A 57 -4.89 -4.59 -3.10
CA VAL A 57 -5.98 -5.30 -3.79
C VAL A 57 -6.34 -6.64 -3.13
N GLY A 58 -5.47 -7.19 -2.30
CA GLY A 58 -5.67 -8.54 -1.74
C GLY A 58 -5.33 -8.69 -0.26
N LEU A 59 -4.44 -7.87 0.27
CA LEU A 59 -4.00 -7.93 1.67
C LEU A 59 -4.65 -6.79 2.48
N ASN A 60 -5.89 -6.98 2.85
CA ASN A 60 -6.71 -6.04 3.61
C ASN A 60 -7.41 -6.73 4.78
N ASN A 61 -7.78 -5.97 5.79
CA ASN A 61 -8.65 -6.42 6.87
C ASN A 61 -10.11 -6.51 6.39
N GLY A 62 -10.35 -7.30 5.35
CA GLY A 62 -11.67 -7.50 4.76
C GLY A 62 -11.59 -7.92 3.29
N ALA A 63 -12.69 -8.45 2.80
CA ALA A 63 -12.80 -8.98 1.44
C ALA A 63 -13.12 -7.87 0.43
N TYR A 64 -12.13 -7.05 0.13
CA TYR A 64 -12.24 -6.02 -0.90
C TYR A 64 -10.88 -5.70 -1.54
N ALA A 65 -10.92 -5.30 -2.79
CA ALA A 65 -9.77 -4.68 -3.47
C ALA A 65 -9.81 -3.16 -3.31
N SER A 66 -8.69 -2.56 -2.95
CA SER A 66 -8.54 -1.11 -2.90
C SER A 66 -7.60 -0.65 -4.00
N TYR A 67 -8.01 0.34 -4.77
CA TYR A 67 -7.17 0.97 -5.78
C TYR A 67 -7.48 2.46 -5.92
N GLY A 68 -6.61 3.17 -6.58
CA GLY A 68 -6.79 4.59 -6.89
C GLY A 68 -7.06 4.80 -8.37
N LEU A 69 -7.97 5.72 -8.67
CA LEU A 69 -8.21 6.22 -10.01
C LEU A 69 -7.75 7.67 -10.07
N VAL A 70 -6.77 7.93 -10.93
CA VAL A 70 -6.26 9.29 -11.17
C VAL A 70 -6.75 9.74 -12.53
N THR A 71 -7.47 10.85 -12.56
CA THR A 71 -7.92 11.48 -13.79
C THR A 71 -7.13 12.75 -14.02
N ILE A 72 -6.44 12.84 -15.14
CA ILE A 72 -5.63 13.99 -15.52
C ILE A 72 -6.32 14.72 -16.66
N ASN A 73 -6.51 16.03 -16.50
CA ASN A 73 -7.14 16.89 -17.50
C ASN A 73 -6.36 18.21 -17.60
N GLU A 74 -5.61 18.35 -18.70
CA GLU A 74 -4.71 19.50 -18.94
C GLU A 74 -3.74 19.76 -17.77
N ASN A 75 -4.04 20.75 -16.93
CA ASN A 75 -3.21 21.15 -15.78
C ASN A 75 -3.80 20.74 -14.43
N GLU A 76 -4.85 19.94 -14.43
CA GLU A 76 -5.54 19.51 -13.23
C GLU A 76 -5.57 17.98 -13.15
N PHE A 77 -5.60 17.46 -11.94
CA PHE A 77 -5.86 16.03 -11.70
C PHE A 77 -6.79 15.85 -10.52
N SER A 78 -7.50 14.74 -10.52
CA SER A 78 -8.32 14.30 -9.40
C SER A 78 -7.97 12.86 -9.03
N ILE A 79 -8.13 12.54 -7.75
CA ILE A 79 -7.86 11.21 -7.21
C ILE A 79 -9.14 10.68 -6.59
N GLU A 80 -9.51 9.47 -6.96
CA GLU A 80 -10.60 8.73 -6.37
C GLU A 80 -10.09 7.42 -5.82
N ARG A 81 -10.40 7.12 -4.56
CA ARG A 81 -10.19 5.80 -3.99
C ARG A 81 -11.40 4.93 -4.28
N VAL A 82 -11.16 3.76 -4.84
CA VAL A 82 -12.19 2.78 -5.15
C VAL A 82 -12.02 1.54 -4.30
N LYS A 83 -13.10 1.05 -3.72
CA LYS A 83 -13.18 -0.24 -3.01
C LYS A 83 -14.14 -1.15 -3.77
N VAL A 84 -13.66 -2.32 -4.17
CA VAL A 84 -14.48 -3.34 -4.82
C VAL A 84 -14.56 -4.56 -3.90
N PRO A 85 -15.74 -4.89 -3.37
CA PRO A 85 -15.90 -6.10 -2.58
C PRO A 85 -15.75 -7.34 -3.45
N TYR A 86 -15.22 -8.41 -2.89
CA TYR A 86 -15.13 -9.73 -3.51
C TYR A 86 -15.35 -10.82 -2.48
N ASP A 87 -15.68 -12.03 -2.96
CA ASP A 87 -15.72 -13.21 -2.12
C ASP A 87 -14.31 -13.79 -1.97
N ASN A 88 -13.85 -13.97 -0.74
CA ASN A 88 -12.53 -14.52 -0.44
C ASN A 88 -12.58 -15.90 0.25
N GLU A 89 -13.73 -16.54 0.31
CA GLU A 89 -13.90 -17.83 1.02
C GLU A 89 -12.95 -18.90 0.46
N GLU A 90 -12.90 -19.07 -0.86
CA GLU A 90 -11.99 -20.02 -1.50
C GLU A 90 -10.52 -19.67 -1.28
N PHE A 91 -10.18 -18.39 -1.29
CA PHE A 91 -8.81 -17.92 -1.02
C PHE A 91 -8.39 -18.27 0.41
N ILE A 92 -9.26 -18.00 1.38
CA ILE A 92 -9.01 -18.33 2.80
C ILE A 92 -8.90 -19.84 3.01
N ALA A 93 -9.82 -20.63 2.44
CA ALA A 93 -9.79 -22.09 2.51
C ALA A 93 -8.51 -22.67 1.89
N GLY A 94 -8.01 -22.06 0.84
CA GLY A 94 -6.77 -22.47 0.16
C GLY A 94 -5.53 -22.45 1.06
N PHE A 95 -5.51 -21.65 2.13
CA PHE A 95 -4.39 -21.67 3.09
C PHE A 95 -4.28 -23.01 3.83
N ASP A 96 -5.41 -23.61 4.19
CA ASP A 96 -5.43 -24.93 4.83
C ASP A 96 -5.17 -26.05 3.83
N GLU A 97 -5.83 -26.03 2.69
CA GLU A 97 -5.68 -27.04 1.65
C GLU A 97 -4.24 -27.15 1.14
N LYS A 98 -3.58 -26.01 0.97
CA LYS A 98 -2.20 -25.91 0.47
C LYS A 98 -1.15 -25.98 1.59
N GLN A 99 -1.58 -26.06 2.84
CA GLN A 99 -0.69 -26.06 4.02
C GLN A 99 0.30 -24.88 3.99
N VAL A 100 -0.21 -23.69 3.74
CA VAL A 100 0.63 -22.48 3.63
C VAL A 100 1.39 -22.23 4.93
N PRO A 101 2.72 -22.14 4.89
CA PRO A 101 3.52 -21.87 6.09
C PRO A 101 3.15 -20.51 6.71
N ALA A 102 3.28 -20.41 8.04
CA ALA A 102 3.03 -19.18 8.79
C ALA A 102 1.64 -18.58 8.58
N LYS A 103 0.61 -19.42 8.32
CA LYS A 103 -0.77 -18.96 8.12
C LYS A 103 -1.24 -17.98 9.19
N SER A 104 -1.02 -18.30 10.48
CA SER A 104 -1.44 -17.43 11.58
C SER A 104 -0.83 -16.04 11.50
N LEU A 105 0.45 -15.95 11.20
CA LEU A 105 1.14 -14.68 11.02
C LEU A 105 0.56 -13.86 9.87
N ILE A 106 0.26 -14.51 8.75
CA ILE A 106 -0.33 -13.85 7.58
C ILE A 106 -1.72 -13.29 7.92
N PHE A 107 -2.54 -14.09 8.60
CA PHE A 107 -3.90 -13.65 9.00
C PHE A 107 -3.84 -12.50 10.01
N ASP A 108 -2.96 -12.60 11.02
CA ASP A 108 -2.86 -11.57 12.07
C ASP A 108 -2.30 -10.24 11.55
N GLN A 109 -1.45 -10.27 10.54
CA GLN A 109 -0.75 -9.07 10.04
C GLN A 109 -1.42 -8.45 8.81
N PHE A 110 -2.10 -9.22 7.96
CA PHE A 110 -2.48 -8.77 6.63
C PHE A 110 -3.95 -9.03 6.25
N LEU A 111 -4.66 -9.87 6.96
CA LEU A 111 -6.03 -10.26 6.70
C LEU A 111 -6.89 -10.14 7.95
#